data_d8c81e138b027b6cd1ed55ca690b521c
#
_entry.id   d8c81e138b027b6cd1ed55ca690b521c
#
_cell.length_a   1.000
_cell.length_b   1.000
_cell.length_c   1.000
_cell.angle_alpha   90.00
_cell.angle_beta   90.00
_cell.angle_gamma   90.00
#
_symmetry.space_group_name_H-M   'P 1'
#
loop_
_entity.id
_entity.type
_entity.pdbx_description
1 polymer ?
#
loop_
_entity_poly.entity_id
_entity_poly.type
_entity_poly.pdbx_seq_one_letter_code
_entity_poly.pdbx_strand_id
1 'polypeptide(L)'
;YQKQLDDIPQARIIVVSKQDMRLRVYDFKGTKLMDYGIACGRNMGQKHKIGDLKTPEGMFFVQTIEDASDRTHDFGDGRGEIQGAYGPYFIRLDTPGSKGIGIHGTHDPLSIGTRATEGCIRLNNNDLAELVSIVKPGMMVLVTPSFQDYEQEQRYIGNRRDSVTNQ
;
A
#
# COMPACT_ATOMS: atom_id res chain seq x y z
N TYR A 1 10.08 15.82 25.74
CA TYR A 1 8.99 14.81 25.75
C TYR A 1 8.42 14.59 24.35
N GLN A 2 8.02 15.65 23.63
CA GLN A 2 7.48 15.51 22.28
C GLN A 2 8.48 14.86 21.32
N LYS A 3 9.76 15.26 21.38
CA LYS A 3 10.82 14.66 20.57
C LYS A 3 10.98 13.15 20.86
N GLN A 4 10.86 12.74 22.13
CA GLN A 4 10.91 11.33 22.50
C GLN A 4 9.74 10.54 21.91
N LEU A 5 8.53 11.14 21.88
CA LEU A 5 7.36 10.52 21.25
C LEU A 5 7.54 10.39 19.74
N ASP A 6 8.07 11.42 19.09
CA ASP A 6 8.29 11.40 17.63
C ASP A 6 9.30 10.33 17.22
N ASP A 7 10.20 9.94 18.11
CA ASP A 7 11.19 8.88 17.87
C ASP A 7 10.62 7.46 18.07
N ILE A 8 9.41 7.32 18.62
CA ILE A 8 8.76 6.03 18.82
C ILE A 8 7.96 5.67 17.56
N PRO A 9 8.27 4.54 16.88
CA PRO A 9 7.54 4.15 15.67
C PRO A 9 6.01 4.06 15.86
N GLN A 10 5.58 3.64 17.05
CA GLN A 10 4.16 3.47 17.38
C GLN A 10 3.43 4.78 17.69
N ALA A 11 4.13 5.91 17.78
CA ALA A 11 3.49 7.21 18.02
C ALA A 11 2.69 7.71 16.80
N ARG A 12 2.89 7.13 15.64
CA ARG A 12 2.18 7.47 14.41
C ARG A 12 1.71 6.21 13.72
N ILE A 13 0.57 6.31 13.05
CA ILE A 13 0.01 5.23 12.23
C ILE A 13 -0.29 5.73 10.83
N ILE A 14 0.06 4.90 9.85
CA ILE A 14 -0.33 5.10 8.45
C ILE A 14 -1.64 4.34 8.21
N VAL A 15 -2.65 5.03 7.69
CA VAL A 15 -3.93 4.43 7.32
C VAL A 15 -4.14 4.58 5.82
N VAL A 16 -4.23 3.47 5.12
CA VAL A 16 -4.48 3.42 3.68
C VAL A 16 -5.93 3.01 3.48
N SER A 17 -6.74 3.91 2.96
CA SER A 17 -8.15 3.66 2.64
C SER A 17 -8.30 3.38 1.15
N LYS A 18 -8.66 2.15 0.79
CA LYS A 18 -9.03 1.81 -0.59
C LYS A 18 -10.36 2.46 -0.99
N GLN A 19 -11.26 2.69 -0.02
CA GLN A 19 -12.53 3.35 -0.26
C GLN A 19 -12.35 4.79 -0.70
N ASP A 20 -11.50 5.53 0.00
CA ASP A 20 -11.26 6.95 -0.27
C ASP A 20 -10.14 7.17 -1.28
N MET A 21 -9.35 6.15 -1.59
CA MET A 21 -8.11 6.23 -2.36
C MET A 21 -7.16 7.26 -1.76
N ARG A 22 -6.98 7.16 -0.43
CA ARG A 22 -6.14 8.08 0.36
C ARG A 22 -5.21 7.31 1.28
N LEU A 23 -4.04 7.86 1.50
CA LEU A 23 -3.12 7.48 2.57
C LEU A 23 -3.07 8.63 3.56
N ARG A 24 -3.34 8.34 4.82
CA ARG A 24 -3.36 9.32 5.91
C ARG A 24 -2.42 8.90 7.01
N VAL A 25 -1.82 9.87 7.68
CA VAL A 25 -0.99 9.64 8.86
C VAL A 25 -1.62 10.33 10.05
N TYR A 26 -1.76 9.59 11.14
CA TYR A 26 -2.29 10.08 12.41
C TYR A 26 -1.25 9.96 13.51
N ASP A 27 -1.24 10.89 14.46
CA ASP A 27 -0.46 10.78 15.69
C ASP A 27 -1.20 9.95 16.75
N PHE A 28 -0.56 9.75 17.90
CA PHE A 28 -1.14 8.97 19.00
C PHE A 28 -2.41 9.59 19.60
N LYS A 29 -2.67 10.87 19.35
CA LYS A 29 -3.88 11.57 19.79
C LYS A 29 -5.03 11.46 18.78
N GLY A 30 -4.77 10.84 17.62
CA GLY A 30 -5.73 10.77 16.51
C GLY A 30 -5.75 12.02 15.63
N THR A 31 -4.79 12.92 15.76
CA THR A 31 -4.67 14.09 14.90
C THR A 31 -4.12 13.69 13.54
N LYS A 32 -4.82 14.08 12.48
CA LYS A 32 -4.35 13.82 11.11
C LYS A 32 -3.19 14.77 10.77
N LEU A 33 -2.03 14.19 10.47
CA LEU A 33 -0.81 14.90 10.13
C LEU A 33 -0.62 15.04 8.62
N MET A 34 -1.02 14.02 7.86
CA MET A 34 -0.82 13.94 6.41
C MET A 34 -2.03 13.28 5.75
N ASP A 35 -2.28 13.66 4.49
CA ASP A 35 -3.39 13.12 3.69
C ASP A 35 -3.03 13.23 2.21
N TYR A 36 -2.83 12.07 1.56
CA TYR A 36 -2.38 11.99 0.16
C TYR A 36 -3.29 11.09 -0.67
N GLY A 37 -3.41 11.43 -1.96
CA GLY A 37 -4.01 10.53 -2.93
C GLY A 37 -3.11 9.32 -3.22
N ILE A 38 -3.72 8.17 -3.49
CA ILE A 38 -3.00 6.94 -3.82
C ILE A 38 -3.53 6.28 -5.08
N ALA A 39 -2.72 5.36 -5.62
CA ALA A 39 -3.18 4.28 -6.47
C ALA A 39 -2.94 2.95 -5.75
N CYS A 40 -3.79 1.97 -6.01
CA CYS A 40 -3.67 0.62 -5.45
C CYS A 40 -3.91 -0.45 -6.51
N GLY A 41 -3.95 -1.71 -6.11
CA GLY A 41 -4.08 -2.85 -7.01
C GLY A 41 -5.27 -2.77 -7.95
N ARG A 42 -5.08 -3.23 -9.18
CA ARG A 42 -6.08 -3.20 -10.26
C ARG A 42 -7.35 -3.96 -9.92
N ASN A 43 -7.22 -5.08 -9.23
CA ASN A 43 -8.34 -5.95 -8.89
C ASN A 43 -8.84 -5.69 -7.48
N MET A 44 -10.13 -5.79 -7.31
CA MET A 44 -10.79 -5.60 -6.02
C MET A 44 -10.67 -6.85 -5.14
N GLY A 45 -10.69 -6.64 -3.83
CA GLY A 45 -10.68 -7.69 -2.83
C GLY A 45 -9.35 -7.82 -2.11
N GLN A 46 -9.32 -8.79 -1.18
CA GLN A 46 -8.13 -9.15 -0.42
C GLN A 46 -7.13 -9.89 -1.29
N LYS A 47 -5.86 -9.61 -1.07
CA LYS A 47 -4.78 -10.35 -1.73
C LYS A 47 -4.67 -11.76 -1.16
N HIS A 48 -4.70 -12.76 -2.03
CA HIS A 48 -4.57 -14.17 -1.65
C HIS A 48 -3.38 -14.87 -2.26
N LYS A 49 -2.85 -14.36 -3.38
CA LYS A 49 -1.73 -14.97 -4.10
C LYS A 49 -0.92 -13.95 -4.88
N ILE A 50 0.31 -14.32 -5.21
CA ILE A 50 1.18 -13.53 -6.09
C ILE A 50 0.52 -13.41 -7.46
N GLY A 51 0.56 -12.22 -8.05
CA GLY A 51 0.03 -11.96 -9.38
C GLY A 51 -1.48 -11.74 -9.46
N ASP A 52 -2.19 -11.71 -8.35
CA ASP A 52 -3.64 -11.44 -8.34
C ASP A 52 -4.01 -9.96 -8.51
N LEU A 53 -3.02 -9.07 -8.56
CA LEU A 53 -3.15 -7.63 -8.78
C LEU A 53 -4.02 -6.93 -7.71
N LYS A 54 -4.00 -7.46 -6.50
CA LYS A 54 -4.76 -6.93 -5.36
C LYS A 54 -3.81 -6.38 -4.31
N THR A 55 -4.20 -5.28 -3.67
CA THR A 55 -3.50 -4.76 -2.50
C THR A 55 -4.00 -5.48 -1.25
N PRO A 56 -3.08 -6.03 -0.43
CA PRO A 56 -3.47 -6.72 0.80
C PRO A 56 -4.12 -5.75 1.80
N GLU A 57 -5.12 -6.25 2.50
CA GLU A 57 -5.85 -5.55 3.55
C GLU A 57 -5.47 -6.12 4.91
N GLY A 58 -5.44 -5.27 5.92
CA GLY A 58 -5.11 -5.66 7.28
C GLY A 58 -4.11 -4.72 7.92
N MET A 59 -3.48 -5.20 8.98
CA MET A 59 -2.51 -4.45 9.75
C MET A 59 -1.12 -5.00 9.46
N PHE A 60 -0.23 -4.11 9.00
CA PHE A 60 1.14 -4.43 8.62
C PHE A 60 2.10 -3.49 9.33
N PHE A 61 3.39 -3.77 9.21
CA PHE A 61 4.45 -2.94 9.77
C PHE A 61 5.45 -2.56 8.68
N VAL A 62 6.00 -1.36 8.78
CA VAL A 62 7.11 -0.94 7.93
C VAL A 62 8.32 -1.80 8.24
N GLN A 63 8.88 -2.45 7.23
CA GLN A 63 10.07 -3.28 7.35
C GLN A 63 11.34 -2.48 7.09
N THR A 64 11.42 -1.83 5.92
CA THR A 64 12.57 -1.04 5.49
C THR A 64 12.11 0.15 4.66
N ILE A 65 12.97 1.19 4.60
CA ILE A 65 12.83 2.30 3.66
C ILE A 65 14.03 2.24 2.73
N GLU A 66 13.79 2.02 1.43
CA GLU A 66 14.81 1.73 0.44
C GLU A 66 14.90 2.85 -0.59
N ASP A 67 16.10 3.15 -1.07
CA ASP A 67 16.30 3.97 -2.27
C ASP A 67 15.83 3.15 -3.49
N ALA A 68 14.89 3.67 -4.24
CA ALA A 68 14.33 3.02 -5.43
C ALA A 68 14.58 3.82 -6.71
N SER A 69 15.38 4.87 -6.64
CA SER A 69 15.60 5.81 -7.75
C SER A 69 16.14 5.14 -9.01
N ASP A 70 16.94 4.08 -8.86
CA ASP A 70 17.55 3.35 -9.98
C ASP A 70 16.77 2.10 -10.41
N ARG A 71 15.62 1.83 -9.78
CA ARG A 71 14.84 0.62 -10.09
C ARG A 71 14.02 0.77 -11.34
N THR A 72 13.93 -0.34 -12.10
CA THR A 72 13.12 -0.46 -13.29
C THR A 72 12.07 -1.54 -13.10
N HIS A 73 10.98 -1.47 -13.85
CA HIS A 73 9.95 -2.51 -13.86
C HIS A 73 9.26 -2.57 -15.23
N ASP A 74 8.99 -3.79 -15.69
CA ASP A 74 8.15 -4.05 -16.84
C ASP A 74 6.73 -4.41 -16.35
N PHE A 75 5.77 -3.53 -16.67
CA PHE A 75 4.38 -3.72 -16.25
C PHE A 75 3.60 -4.67 -17.18
N GLY A 76 4.26 -5.22 -18.19
CA GLY A 76 3.61 -6.16 -19.13
C GLY A 76 2.66 -5.49 -20.12
N ASP A 77 2.78 -4.18 -20.33
CA ASP A 77 1.92 -3.39 -21.19
C ASP A 77 2.52 -3.13 -22.59
N GLY A 78 3.63 -3.80 -22.91
CA GLY A 78 4.34 -3.67 -24.19
C GLY A 78 5.33 -2.52 -24.28
N ARG A 79 5.48 -1.71 -23.21
CA ARG A 79 6.45 -0.60 -23.18
C ARG A 79 7.85 -1.02 -22.72
N GLY A 80 8.00 -2.29 -22.26
CA GLY A 80 9.23 -2.78 -21.69
C GLY A 80 9.51 -2.24 -20.29
N GLU A 81 10.77 -2.25 -19.89
CA GLU A 81 11.18 -1.75 -18.58
C GLU A 81 11.10 -0.22 -18.50
N ILE A 82 10.49 0.25 -17.42
CA ILE A 82 10.34 1.68 -17.13
C ILE A 82 11.34 2.09 -16.06
N GLN A 83 12.19 3.06 -16.37
CA GLN A 83 13.09 3.71 -15.42
C GLN A 83 12.30 4.56 -14.44
N GLY A 84 12.70 4.54 -13.15
CA GLY A 84 11.99 5.31 -12.12
C GLY A 84 10.55 4.81 -11.85
N ALA A 85 10.28 3.55 -12.16
CA ALA A 85 8.96 2.94 -12.04
C ALA A 85 8.38 3.05 -10.64
N TYR A 86 9.22 3.04 -9.60
CA TYR A 86 8.83 3.13 -8.19
C TYR A 86 9.10 4.49 -7.56
N GLY A 87 9.52 5.48 -8.36
CA GLY A 87 9.91 6.80 -7.84
C GLY A 87 11.20 6.73 -7.00
N PRO A 88 11.40 7.71 -6.09
CA PRO A 88 12.66 7.81 -5.35
C PRO A 88 12.82 6.80 -4.21
N TYR A 89 11.73 6.30 -3.63
CA TYR A 89 11.76 5.43 -2.45
C TYR A 89 10.81 4.27 -2.55
N PHE A 90 11.12 3.19 -1.83
CA PHE A 90 10.24 2.04 -1.62
C PHE A 90 10.16 1.76 -0.11
N ILE A 91 9.01 2.00 0.47
CA ILE A 91 8.72 1.67 1.87
C ILE A 91 8.19 0.24 1.88
N ARG A 92 9.03 -0.71 2.21
CA ARG A 92 8.67 -2.12 2.22
C ARG A 92 7.84 -2.43 3.45
N LEU A 93 6.73 -3.14 3.25
CA LEU A 93 5.87 -3.61 4.32
C LEU A 93 6.14 -5.09 4.61
N ASP A 94 6.08 -5.45 5.89
CA ASP A 94 6.04 -6.84 6.30
C ASP A 94 4.61 -7.34 6.16
N THR A 95 4.38 -8.09 5.09
CA THR A 95 3.06 -8.61 4.72
C THR A 95 3.11 -10.13 4.71
N PRO A 96 2.62 -10.81 5.78
CA PRO A 96 2.65 -12.28 5.83
C PRO A 96 1.94 -12.90 4.62
N GLY A 97 2.61 -13.85 3.98
CA GLY A 97 2.09 -14.53 2.80
C GLY A 97 2.21 -13.77 1.48
N SER A 98 2.72 -12.54 1.51
CA SER A 98 2.90 -11.72 0.30
C SER A 98 4.22 -10.96 0.39
N LYS A 99 5.15 -11.23 -0.51
CA LYS A 99 6.42 -10.50 -0.57
C LYS A 99 6.35 -9.40 -1.61
N GLY A 100 7.17 -8.35 -1.43
CA GLY A 100 7.30 -7.28 -2.42
C GLY A 100 6.19 -6.23 -2.37
N ILE A 101 5.40 -6.19 -1.30
CA ILE A 101 4.39 -5.16 -1.10
C ILE A 101 5.02 -3.98 -0.37
N GLY A 102 4.74 -2.79 -0.88
CA GLY A 102 5.23 -1.55 -0.28
C GLY A 102 4.48 -0.33 -0.75
N ILE A 103 4.93 0.80 -0.22
CA ILE A 103 4.48 2.14 -0.58
C ILE A 103 5.62 2.79 -1.35
N HIS A 104 5.36 3.24 -2.57
CA HIS A 104 6.40 3.80 -3.44
C HIS A 104 5.88 4.97 -4.28
N GLY A 105 6.75 5.59 -5.03
CA GLY A 105 6.40 6.65 -5.96
C GLY A 105 5.99 6.14 -7.34
N THR A 106 6.05 6.99 -8.33
CA THR A 106 5.48 6.69 -9.65
C THR A 106 6.27 7.33 -10.80
N HIS A 107 6.23 6.65 -11.94
CA HIS A 107 6.55 7.22 -13.25
C HIS A 107 5.29 7.78 -13.95
N ASP A 108 4.12 7.55 -13.38
CA ASP A 108 2.82 7.92 -13.97
C ASP A 108 1.93 8.62 -12.93
N PRO A 109 2.12 9.95 -12.74
CA PRO A 109 1.33 10.72 -11.76
C PRO A 109 -0.17 10.71 -12.02
N LEU A 110 -0.59 10.52 -13.27
CA LEU A 110 -2.01 10.50 -13.65
C LEU A 110 -2.74 9.25 -13.14
N SER A 111 -2.01 8.22 -12.73
CA SER A 111 -2.60 7.01 -12.17
C SER A 111 -3.10 7.19 -10.72
N ILE A 112 -2.67 8.25 -10.03
CA ILE A 112 -3.08 8.51 -8.67
C ILE A 112 -4.60 8.75 -8.61
N GLY A 113 -5.26 8.13 -7.65
CA GLY A 113 -6.71 8.13 -7.53
C GLY A 113 -7.39 6.95 -8.22
N THR A 114 -6.63 6.05 -8.85
CA THR A 114 -7.16 4.91 -9.60
C THR A 114 -6.59 3.58 -9.12
N ARG A 115 -7.23 2.48 -9.53
CA ARG A 115 -6.71 1.13 -9.33
C ARG A 115 -5.82 0.77 -10.53
N ALA A 116 -4.51 0.98 -10.37
CA ALA A 116 -3.56 0.92 -11.47
C ALA A 116 -2.33 0.06 -11.18
N THR A 117 -2.14 -0.43 -9.97
CA THR A 117 -0.92 -1.14 -9.58
C THR A 117 -1.09 -2.66 -9.58
N GLU A 118 0.01 -3.35 -9.37
CA GLU A 118 0.03 -4.81 -9.26
C GLU A 118 -0.18 -5.29 -7.81
N GLY A 119 -0.42 -4.37 -6.87
CA GLY A 119 -0.68 -4.65 -5.45
C GLY A 119 -0.05 -3.65 -4.50
N CYS A 120 1.02 -2.98 -4.89
CA CYS A 120 1.63 -1.93 -4.09
C CYS A 120 0.75 -0.68 -4.00
N ILE A 121 1.04 0.17 -3.03
CA ILE A 121 0.41 1.46 -2.83
C ILE A 121 1.30 2.52 -3.47
N ARG A 122 0.76 3.28 -4.40
CA ARG A 122 1.50 4.27 -5.18
C ARG A 122 1.11 5.67 -4.77
N LEU A 123 2.12 6.52 -4.55
CA LEU A 123 1.97 7.95 -4.24
C LEU A 123 2.62 8.80 -5.33
N ASN A 124 2.25 10.08 -5.40
CA ASN A 124 3.08 11.07 -6.06
C ASN A 124 4.46 11.14 -5.41
N ASN A 125 5.50 11.39 -6.20
CA ASN A 125 6.87 11.40 -5.70
C ASN A 125 7.11 12.47 -4.63
N ASN A 126 6.49 13.65 -4.76
CA ASN A 126 6.61 14.71 -3.76
C ASN A 126 5.92 14.33 -2.43
N ASP A 127 4.75 13.72 -2.51
CA ASP A 127 4.02 13.24 -1.33
C ASP A 127 4.79 12.12 -0.63
N LEU A 128 5.39 11.22 -1.41
CA LEU A 128 6.24 10.16 -0.89
C LEU A 128 7.45 10.72 -0.14
N ALA A 129 8.10 11.74 -0.67
CA ALA A 129 9.26 12.37 -0.03
C ALA A 129 8.88 12.97 1.34
N GLU A 130 7.71 13.60 1.44
CA GLU A 130 7.18 14.08 2.72
C GLU A 130 6.92 12.91 3.68
N LEU A 131 6.27 11.85 3.21
CA LEU A 131 5.98 10.67 4.02
C LEU A 131 7.26 10.03 4.55
N VAL A 132 8.27 9.86 3.70
CA VAL A 132 9.56 9.26 4.07
C VAL A 132 10.26 10.03 5.20
N SER A 133 10.04 11.35 5.28
CA SER A 133 10.64 12.18 6.34
C SER A 133 10.20 11.78 7.76
N ILE A 134 9.08 11.08 7.89
CA ILE A 134 8.53 10.66 9.20
C ILE A 134 8.44 9.15 9.37
N VAL A 135 8.59 8.37 8.30
CA VAL A 135 8.44 6.91 8.36
C VAL A 135 9.68 6.27 8.99
N LYS A 136 9.43 5.30 9.85
CA LYS A 136 10.47 4.49 10.49
C LYS A 136 10.10 3.01 10.44
N PRO A 137 11.08 2.11 10.37
CA PRO A 137 10.82 0.68 10.55
C PRO A 137 10.05 0.42 11.85
N GLY A 138 9.05 -0.45 11.80
CA GLY A 138 8.17 -0.77 12.91
C GLY A 138 6.90 0.08 13.00
N MET A 139 6.75 1.12 12.18
CA MET A 139 5.49 1.86 12.09
C MET A 139 4.37 0.96 11.61
N MET A 140 3.19 1.12 12.21
CA MET A 140 1.99 0.41 11.81
C MET A 140 1.39 1.01 10.53
N VAL A 141 0.98 0.14 9.62
CA VAL A 141 0.26 0.49 8.39
C VAL A 141 -1.04 -0.31 8.37
N LEU A 142 -2.15 0.37 8.47
CA LEU A 142 -3.48 -0.24 8.36
C LEU A 142 -4.00 0.00 6.94
N VAL A 143 -4.34 -1.08 6.24
CA VAL A 143 -4.97 -1.02 4.92
C VAL A 143 -6.41 -1.48 5.04
N THR A 144 -7.34 -0.58 4.76
CA THR A 144 -8.78 -0.84 4.87
C THR A 144 -9.41 -1.03 3.50
N PRO A 145 -10.40 -1.94 3.39
CA PRO A 145 -11.09 -2.21 2.12
C PRO A 145 -12.04 -1.08 1.73
N SER A 146 -12.35 -1.03 0.42
CA SER A 146 -13.57 -0.39 -0.04
C SER A 146 -14.77 -1.32 0.20
N PHE A 147 -15.98 -0.78 0.04
CA PHE A 147 -17.18 -1.59 0.10
C PHE A 147 -17.16 -2.70 -0.97
N GLN A 148 -16.68 -2.39 -2.16
CA GLN A 148 -16.57 -3.38 -3.25
C GLN A 148 -15.49 -4.44 -2.96
N ASP A 149 -14.37 -4.05 -2.33
CA ASP A 149 -13.35 -5.02 -1.89
C ASP A 149 -13.95 -6.01 -0.89
N TYR A 150 -14.71 -5.50 0.07
CA TYR A 150 -15.39 -6.32 1.07
C TYR A 150 -16.40 -7.30 0.42
N GLU A 151 -17.23 -6.82 -0.49
CA GLU A 151 -18.17 -7.68 -1.20
C GLU A 151 -17.47 -8.77 -2.01
N GLN A 152 -16.40 -8.41 -2.71
CA GLN A 152 -15.62 -9.36 -3.49
C GLN A 152 -14.99 -10.43 -2.59
N GLU A 153 -14.50 -10.07 -1.42
CA GLU A 153 -13.94 -11.01 -0.46
C GLU A 153 -15.01 -11.95 0.09
N GLN A 154 -16.21 -11.44 0.37
CA GLN A 154 -17.32 -12.28 0.82
C GLN A 154 -17.71 -13.33 -0.23
N ARG A 155 -17.72 -12.97 -1.51
CA ARG A 155 -17.97 -13.92 -2.62
C ARG A 155 -16.86 -14.96 -2.69
N TYR A 156 -15.61 -14.57 -2.55
CA TYR A 156 -14.48 -15.47 -2.55
C TYR A 156 -14.56 -16.49 -1.41
N ILE A 157 -14.87 -16.06 -0.20
CA ILE A 157 -15.08 -16.93 0.96
C ILE A 157 -16.26 -17.87 0.74
N GLY A 158 -17.38 -17.37 0.22
CA GLY A 158 -18.58 -18.16 -0.10
C GLY A 158 -18.29 -19.27 -1.10
N ASN A 159 -17.62 -18.95 -2.20
CA ASN A 159 -17.25 -19.93 -3.23
C ASN A 159 -16.32 -21.02 -2.69
N ARG A 160 -15.39 -20.67 -1.80
CA ARG A 160 -14.51 -21.66 -1.16
C ARG A 160 -15.26 -22.60 -0.24
N ARG A 161 -16.24 -22.11 0.54
CA ARG A 161 -17.09 -22.93 1.40
C ARG A 161 -17.90 -23.93 0.57
N ASP A 162 -18.50 -23.48 -0.53
CA ASP A 162 -19.30 -24.32 -1.42
C ASP A 162 -18.45 -25.42 -2.05
N SER A 163 -17.21 -25.12 -2.47
CA SER A 163 -16.30 -26.11 -3.05
C SER A 163 -15.88 -27.18 -2.03
N VAL A 164 -15.75 -26.82 -0.75
CA VAL A 164 -15.44 -27.77 0.34
C VAL A 164 -16.66 -28.64 0.69
N THR A 165 -17.86 -28.08 0.64
CA THR A 165 -19.10 -28.80 0.96
C THR A 165 -19.49 -29.83 -0.10
N ASN A 166 -19.06 -29.62 -1.36
CA ASN A 166 -19.34 -30.51 -2.50
C ASN A 166 -18.29 -31.61 -2.70
N GLN A 167 -17.32 -31.71 -1.82
CA GLN A 167 -16.31 -32.79 -1.75
C GLN A 167 -16.67 -33.82 -0.68
#